data_d825527d5cfe79f7eba831d598a6db90
#
_entry.id   d825527d5cfe79f7eba831d598a6db90
#
_cell.length_a   1.000
_cell.length_b   1.000
_cell.length_c   1.000
_cell.angle_alpha   90.00
_cell.angle_beta   90.00
_cell.angle_gamma   90.00
#
_symmetry.space_group_name_H-M   'P 1'
#
loop_
_entity.id
_entity.type
_entity.pdbx_description
1 polymer ?
#
loop_
_entity_poly.entity_id
_entity_poly.type
_entity_poly.pdbx_seq_one_letter_code
_entity_poly.pdbx_strand_id
1 'polypeptide(L)'
;MKGETWLRSVLAENLHFDTAVEAISTKEQREQVTANFHKAAVILDAVYESGDVKITPIGLYSLKWGWNNSAINYEAAAVQSIGDFVWAVEADEGGREIYTLSCYSKKKHGLIWRNKTSIGPYLCVKDGTCYVVEATAELRYGRCASLDAKTGKERRLLFTEESLENNLSLIAGENGCIFLESDNSGTKALYVIDGDNVTRVGEECVSFSPVGYGPDSKDVCFFGRVNSLASPWSAFGTALSYSIPVALRRNGIDLFSLKHDILVTSAGGVRHVYRCSRGVAPQKIDKVVGTLGYDMYGLWEGRDTLRLVYTIPGETPSIYHINNTVKAVTKGQLYARHTVLKAKSKDGTDVPYVLVQKGRAVRGLMVVVYGAYGIPTGLGTSRWKPYLDADWAIVFGLIRGGGDFGDAWADAARTYKKWKSIEDTIAVIQAAQKRTGIDWKRTCIYGRSAGGYTLGAIVAHHGSGGLVGAAYAEVPFVDVLRTTSTPSLPLTVLEYNEFGNPAENPRDLKTIRELSPVDALPAEGAPGIFVVARTSLNDREVLPNETVKWIRRLRGSPGDEKYLSLTGGHGHFVGGATGDRQKAEDFLLLNGWLNAYKKSPV
;
A
#
# COMPACT_ATOMS: atom_id res chain seq x y z
N MET A 1 15.16 24.02 24.52
CA MET A 1 14.56 25.09 23.67
C MET A 1 14.01 24.58 22.33
N LYS A 2 14.78 23.90 21.47
CA LYS A 2 14.23 23.42 20.16
C LYS A 2 13.06 22.43 20.29
N GLY A 3 13.09 21.51 21.25
CA GLY A 3 12.00 20.54 21.46
C GLY A 3 10.72 21.15 22.02
N GLU A 4 10.82 22.12 22.92
CA GLU A 4 9.64 22.80 23.47
C GLU A 4 8.92 23.67 22.43
N THR A 5 9.67 24.32 21.57
CA THR A 5 9.10 25.10 20.44
C THR A 5 8.39 24.21 19.45
N TRP A 6 8.95 23.03 19.16
CA TRP A 6 8.33 22.02 18.31
C TRP A 6 7.02 21.52 18.91
N LEU A 7 7.01 21.11 20.18
CA LEU A 7 5.82 20.62 20.87
C LEU A 7 4.70 21.67 20.90
N ARG A 8 5.01 22.93 21.21
CA ARG A 8 4.03 24.02 21.15
C ARG A 8 3.44 24.20 19.77
N SER A 9 4.25 24.02 18.71
CA SER A 9 3.78 24.08 17.33
C SER A 9 2.82 22.95 16.99
N VAL A 10 3.12 21.70 17.41
CA VAL A 10 2.24 20.54 17.23
C VAL A 10 0.89 20.76 17.93
N LEU A 11 0.92 21.23 19.18
CA LEU A 11 -0.30 21.52 19.94
C LEU A 11 -1.16 22.62 19.27
N ALA A 12 -0.53 23.66 18.73
CA ALA A 12 -1.25 24.73 18.03
C ALA A 12 -1.90 24.23 16.73
N GLU A 13 -1.21 23.37 15.96
CA GLU A 13 -1.78 22.77 14.74
C GLU A 13 -2.96 21.87 15.06
N ASN A 14 -2.85 21.01 16.07
CA ASN A 14 -3.94 20.14 16.50
C ASN A 14 -5.13 20.94 17.02
N LEU A 15 -4.91 21.97 17.83
CA LEU A 15 -5.98 22.84 18.32
C LEU A 15 -6.71 23.53 17.17
N HIS A 16 -5.98 24.01 16.16
CA HIS A 16 -6.58 24.62 14.97
C HIS A 16 -7.44 23.61 14.20
N PHE A 17 -6.95 22.38 14.02
CA PHE A 17 -7.68 21.29 13.37
C PHE A 17 -8.95 20.91 14.16
N ASP A 18 -8.82 20.65 15.46
CA ASP A 18 -9.93 20.25 16.33
C ASP A 18 -11.01 21.32 16.39
N THR A 19 -10.61 22.59 16.52
CA THR A 19 -11.54 23.74 16.49
C THR A 19 -12.34 23.79 15.19
N ALA A 20 -11.70 23.53 14.05
CA ALA A 20 -12.39 23.51 12.76
C ALA A 20 -13.40 22.35 12.68
N VAL A 21 -13.05 21.15 13.17
CA VAL A 21 -13.96 20.00 13.22
C VAL A 21 -15.16 20.28 14.13
N GLU A 22 -14.92 20.88 15.31
CA GLU A 22 -15.97 21.21 16.26
C GLU A 22 -16.93 22.30 15.74
N ALA A 23 -16.41 23.25 14.97
CA ALA A 23 -17.21 24.32 14.37
C ALA A 23 -18.23 23.81 13.34
N ILE A 24 -17.98 22.65 12.71
CA ILE A 24 -18.83 22.11 11.62
C ILE A 24 -19.60 20.86 12.01
N SER A 25 -19.40 20.31 13.22
CA SER A 25 -20.01 19.04 13.63
C SER A 25 -20.28 18.97 15.13
N THR A 26 -21.39 18.33 15.52
CA THR A 26 -21.63 17.94 16.91
C THR A 26 -20.85 16.69 17.28
N LYS A 27 -20.73 16.40 18.58
CA LYS A 27 -20.12 15.17 19.08
C LYS A 27 -20.84 13.92 18.53
N GLU A 28 -22.18 13.95 18.55
CA GLU A 28 -23.02 12.85 18.06
C GLU A 28 -22.82 12.62 16.55
N GLN A 29 -22.67 13.69 15.77
CA GLN A 29 -22.38 13.57 14.34
C GLN A 29 -21.01 12.93 14.11
N ARG A 30 -19.98 13.29 14.88
CA ARG A 30 -18.65 12.67 14.79
C ARG A 30 -18.70 11.19 15.13
N GLU A 31 -19.38 10.83 16.22
CA GLU A 31 -19.56 9.42 16.63
C GLU A 31 -20.31 8.61 15.57
N GLN A 32 -21.38 9.16 15.00
CA GLN A 32 -22.16 8.49 13.94
C GLN A 32 -21.33 8.28 12.66
N VAL A 33 -20.56 9.27 12.23
CA VAL A 33 -19.70 9.14 11.04
C VAL A 33 -18.57 8.16 11.31
N THR A 34 -17.95 8.18 12.50
CA THR A 34 -16.93 7.20 12.91
C THR A 34 -17.49 5.78 12.85
N ALA A 35 -18.68 5.55 13.37
CA ALA A 35 -19.36 4.24 13.30
C ALA A 35 -19.60 3.79 11.85
N ASN A 36 -19.87 4.72 10.92
CA ASN A 36 -20.03 4.40 9.51
C ASN A 36 -18.71 3.96 8.87
N PHE A 37 -17.58 4.61 9.20
CA PHE A 37 -16.26 4.15 8.76
C PHE A 37 -15.91 2.79 9.34
N HIS A 38 -16.16 2.59 10.62
CA HIS A 38 -15.94 1.30 11.28
C HIS A 38 -16.72 0.18 10.61
N LYS A 39 -18.01 0.36 10.35
CA LYS A 39 -18.83 -0.62 9.62
C LYS A 39 -18.30 -0.93 8.23
N ALA A 40 -17.75 0.07 7.53
CA ALA A 40 -17.15 -0.13 6.22
C ALA A 40 -15.83 -0.91 6.27
N ALA A 41 -15.09 -0.85 7.40
CA ALA A 41 -13.81 -1.51 7.60
C ALA A 41 -13.91 -2.97 8.09
N VAL A 42 -14.94 -3.30 8.86
CA VAL A 42 -15.10 -4.60 9.61
C VAL A 42 -15.47 -5.80 8.70
N ILE A 43 -15.39 -5.71 7.40
CA ILE A 43 -15.82 -6.80 6.49
C ILE A 43 -14.86 -8.00 6.47
N LEU A 44 -13.67 -7.88 7.06
CA LEU A 44 -12.68 -8.95 7.14
C LEU A 44 -12.52 -9.41 8.59
N ASP A 45 -13.13 -10.53 8.96
CA ASP A 45 -13.08 -11.08 10.33
C ASP A 45 -11.66 -11.49 10.79
N ALA A 46 -10.77 -11.76 9.87
CA ALA A 46 -9.37 -12.06 10.17
C ALA A 46 -8.45 -11.30 9.22
N VAL A 47 -7.45 -10.65 9.80
CA VAL A 47 -6.41 -9.96 9.04
C VAL A 47 -5.38 -10.97 8.55
N TYR A 48 -5.10 -12.00 9.34
CA TYR A 48 -4.12 -13.03 9.04
C TYR A 48 -4.49 -14.37 9.68
N GLU A 49 -4.20 -15.49 9.01
CA GLU A 49 -4.36 -16.84 9.55
C GLU A 49 -3.08 -17.66 9.35
N SER A 50 -2.70 -18.46 10.34
CA SER A 50 -1.65 -19.46 10.21
C SER A 50 -2.01 -20.71 11.03
N GLY A 51 -2.27 -21.81 10.34
CA GLY A 51 -2.71 -23.05 10.96
C GLY A 51 -4.05 -22.90 11.69
N ASP A 52 -4.04 -23.00 13.02
CA ASP A 52 -5.19 -22.87 13.91
C ASP A 52 -5.28 -21.49 14.59
N VAL A 53 -4.45 -20.54 14.18
CA VAL A 53 -4.33 -19.21 14.79
C VAL A 53 -4.81 -18.13 13.82
N LYS A 54 -5.57 -17.18 14.33
CA LYS A 54 -6.08 -16.02 13.59
C LYS A 54 -5.67 -14.72 14.28
N ILE A 55 -5.24 -13.73 13.50
CA ILE A 55 -5.16 -12.35 13.94
C ILE A 55 -6.45 -11.64 13.51
N THR A 56 -7.06 -10.94 14.44
CA THR A 56 -8.22 -10.09 14.20
C THR A 56 -7.93 -8.69 14.73
N PRO A 57 -8.79 -7.70 14.46
CA PRO A 57 -8.68 -6.37 15.05
C PRO A 57 -8.66 -6.36 16.59
N ILE A 58 -9.14 -7.41 17.24
CA ILE A 58 -9.20 -7.53 18.71
C ILE A 58 -8.09 -8.39 19.31
N GLY A 59 -7.24 -8.99 18.50
CA GLY A 59 -6.10 -9.77 18.97
C GLY A 59 -5.85 -11.07 18.20
N LEU A 60 -4.80 -11.76 18.61
CA LEU A 60 -4.45 -13.09 18.15
C LEU A 60 -5.13 -14.15 19.00
N TYR A 61 -5.77 -15.13 18.40
CA TYR A 61 -6.38 -16.25 19.11
C TYR A 61 -6.28 -17.58 18.36
N SER A 62 -6.34 -18.67 19.12
CA SER A 62 -6.40 -20.04 18.61
C SER A 62 -7.77 -20.65 18.87
N LEU A 63 -8.45 -21.04 17.80
CA LEU A 63 -9.75 -21.72 17.86
C LEU A 63 -9.64 -23.10 18.55
N LYS A 64 -8.51 -23.80 18.35
CA LYS A 64 -8.30 -25.15 18.89
C LYS A 64 -8.00 -25.16 20.38
N TRP A 65 -7.28 -24.15 20.90
CA TRP A 65 -6.78 -24.14 22.26
C TRP A 65 -7.52 -23.19 23.19
N GLY A 66 -8.49 -22.45 22.67
CA GLY A 66 -9.20 -21.40 23.43
C GLY A 66 -8.29 -20.26 23.89
N TRP A 67 -7.10 -20.14 23.29
CA TRP A 67 -6.13 -19.13 23.65
C TRP A 67 -6.44 -17.81 22.93
N ASN A 68 -6.35 -16.72 23.69
CA ASN A 68 -6.50 -15.37 23.18
C ASN A 68 -5.38 -14.50 23.74
N ASN A 69 -4.75 -13.72 22.89
CA ASN A 69 -3.75 -12.73 23.29
C ASN A 69 -4.09 -11.39 22.62
N SER A 70 -4.73 -10.51 23.36
CA SER A 70 -5.13 -9.18 22.90
C SER A 70 -3.94 -8.20 22.75
N ALA A 71 -2.75 -8.56 23.28
CA ALA A 71 -1.54 -7.76 23.09
C ALA A 71 -0.97 -7.91 21.68
N ILE A 72 -1.28 -9.01 20.97
CA ILE A 72 -0.94 -9.19 19.56
C ILE A 72 -2.17 -8.82 18.74
N ASN A 73 -2.21 -7.60 18.26
CA ASN A 73 -3.30 -7.06 17.46
C ASN A 73 -3.01 -7.19 15.95
N TYR A 74 -3.87 -6.58 15.13
CA TYR A 74 -3.72 -6.53 13.67
C TYR A 74 -2.47 -5.78 13.17
N GLU A 75 -1.69 -5.16 14.07
CA GLU A 75 -0.41 -4.50 13.75
C GLU A 75 0.76 -5.51 13.71
N ALA A 76 0.53 -6.79 14.05
CA ALA A 76 1.52 -7.83 13.80
C ALA A 76 1.73 -7.99 12.29
N ALA A 77 2.97 -7.78 11.85
CA ALA A 77 3.31 -7.79 10.41
C ALA A 77 3.33 -9.21 9.83
N ALA A 78 3.71 -10.21 10.63
CA ALA A 78 3.71 -11.61 10.24
C ALA A 78 3.47 -12.53 11.44
N VAL A 79 2.79 -13.64 11.20
CA VAL A 79 2.57 -14.70 12.22
C VAL A 79 2.75 -16.07 11.58
N GLN A 80 3.39 -16.97 12.29
CA GLN A 80 3.46 -18.38 11.91
C GLN A 80 3.17 -19.26 13.11
N SER A 81 2.34 -20.30 12.91
CA SER A 81 1.94 -21.24 13.96
C SER A 81 2.29 -22.67 13.58
N ILE A 82 3.09 -23.33 14.43
CA ILE A 82 3.48 -24.73 14.25
C ILE A 82 3.34 -25.46 15.59
N GLY A 83 2.46 -26.44 15.68
CA GLY A 83 2.21 -27.20 16.90
C GLY A 83 1.74 -26.32 18.07
N ASP A 84 2.46 -26.32 19.19
CA ASP A 84 2.17 -25.50 20.36
C ASP A 84 2.63 -24.05 20.22
N PHE A 85 3.55 -23.77 19.30
CA PHE A 85 4.23 -22.49 19.24
C PHE A 85 3.60 -21.54 18.22
N VAL A 86 3.62 -20.25 18.55
CA VAL A 86 3.24 -19.14 17.68
C VAL A 86 4.38 -18.12 17.70
N TRP A 87 4.92 -17.82 16.53
CA TRP A 87 5.88 -16.74 16.35
C TRP A 87 5.15 -15.56 15.72
N ALA A 88 5.35 -14.38 16.26
CA ALA A 88 4.75 -13.15 15.78
C ALA A 88 5.82 -12.07 15.61
N VAL A 89 5.78 -11.39 14.48
CA VAL A 89 6.54 -10.17 14.22
C VAL A 89 5.66 -9.01 14.64
N GLU A 90 6.01 -8.39 15.76
CA GLU A 90 5.22 -7.37 16.43
C GLU A 90 5.87 -6.00 16.25
N ALA A 91 5.08 -5.00 15.88
CA ALA A 91 5.53 -3.62 15.90
C ALA A 91 5.93 -3.19 17.31
N ASP A 92 6.94 -2.33 17.43
CA ASP A 92 7.31 -1.76 18.72
C ASP A 92 6.22 -0.80 19.24
N GLU A 93 6.29 -0.51 20.54
CA GLU A 93 5.40 0.48 21.17
C GLU A 93 5.61 1.85 20.50
N GLY A 94 4.57 2.38 19.89
CA GLY A 94 4.56 3.68 19.24
C GLY A 94 4.57 3.65 17.70
N GLY A 95 4.49 2.45 17.08
CA GLY A 95 4.30 2.31 15.62
C GLY A 95 5.45 2.85 14.78
N ARG A 96 6.70 2.71 15.26
CA ARG A 96 7.90 3.24 14.57
C ARG A 96 8.40 2.37 13.42
N GLU A 97 7.59 1.37 12.97
CA GLU A 97 7.95 0.44 11.89
C GLU A 97 9.25 -0.34 12.16
N ILE A 98 9.53 -0.49 13.43
CA ILE A 98 10.56 -1.38 13.97
C ILE A 98 9.83 -2.56 14.58
N TYR A 99 10.24 -3.75 14.20
CA TYR A 99 9.57 -4.96 14.62
C TYR A 99 10.50 -5.79 15.49
N THR A 100 9.89 -6.57 16.38
CA THR A 100 10.56 -7.59 17.21
C THR A 100 9.90 -8.93 16.98
N LEU A 101 10.66 -10.02 17.06
CA LEU A 101 10.12 -11.37 16.99
C LEU A 101 9.82 -11.88 18.38
N SER A 102 8.60 -12.34 18.60
CA SER A 102 8.14 -12.97 19.84
C SER A 102 7.69 -14.40 19.57
N CYS A 103 7.92 -15.29 20.52
CA CYS A 103 7.41 -16.66 20.51
C CYS A 103 6.49 -16.88 21.71
N TYR A 104 5.33 -17.45 21.44
CA TYR A 104 4.29 -17.76 22.43
C TYR A 104 4.00 -19.25 22.46
N SER A 105 3.63 -19.80 23.64
CA SER A 105 3.06 -21.13 23.79
C SER A 105 1.53 -21.02 23.90
N LYS A 106 0.82 -21.75 23.05
CA LYS A 106 -0.64 -21.87 23.14
C LYS A 106 -1.08 -22.63 24.40
N LYS A 107 -0.34 -23.68 24.78
CA LYS A 107 -0.62 -24.48 26.00
C LYS A 107 -0.35 -23.73 27.27
N LYS A 108 0.75 -22.95 27.33
CA LYS A 108 1.10 -22.15 28.50
C LYS A 108 0.41 -20.80 28.55
N HIS A 109 -0.34 -20.45 27.49
CA HIS A 109 -1.05 -19.17 27.36
C HIS A 109 -0.16 -17.93 27.56
N GLY A 110 1.10 -17.97 27.09
CA GLY A 110 2.01 -16.88 27.38
C GLY A 110 3.24 -16.80 26.49
N LEU A 111 3.93 -15.66 26.63
CA LEU A 111 5.21 -15.38 25.98
C LEU A 111 6.28 -16.32 26.51
N ILE A 112 7.04 -16.93 25.61
CA ILE A 112 8.21 -17.75 25.93
C ILE A 112 9.46 -16.90 25.85
N TRP A 113 9.66 -16.19 24.75
CA TRP A 113 10.77 -15.29 24.54
C TRP A 113 10.41 -14.16 23.56
N ARG A 114 11.15 -13.06 23.65
CA ARG A 114 11.12 -11.95 22.68
C ARG A 114 12.56 -11.58 22.32
N ASN A 115 12.84 -11.50 21.04
CA ASN A 115 14.13 -11.03 20.54
C ASN A 115 14.18 -9.49 20.65
N LYS A 116 15.36 -8.94 20.94
CA LYS A 116 15.59 -7.50 21.06
C LYS A 116 16.15 -6.86 19.77
N THR A 117 16.51 -7.68 18.78
CA THR A 117 17.03 -7.18 17.51
C THR A 117 15.89 -6.60 16.67
N SER A 118 16.09 -5.41 16.14
CA SER A 118 15.15 -4.81 15.19
C SER A 118 15.14 -5.60 13.89
N ILE A 119 13.96 -6.05 13.47
CA ILE A 119 13.78 -6.85 12.27
C ILE A 119 12.78 -6.17 11.32
N GLY A 120 12.75 -6.63 10.07
CA GLY A 120 11.73 -6.28 9.08
C GLY A 120 10.43 -7.06 9.30
N PRO A 121 9.38 -6.74 8.54
CA PRO A 121 8.02 -7.29 8.71
C PRO A 121 7.87 -8.72 8.14
N TYR A 122 8.95 -9.49 8.05
CA TYR A 122 8.99 -10.79 7.38
C TYR A 122 9.39 -11.90 8.34
N LEU A 123 8.79 -13.08 8.18
CA LEU A 123 9.08 -14.26 9.00
C LEU A 123 8.87 -15.53 8.20
N CYS A 124 9.87 -16.42 8.24
CA CYS A 124 9.71 -17.80 7.84
C CYS A 124 10.22 -18.72 8.96
N VAL A 125 9.42 -19.71 9.35
CA VAL A 125 9.82 -20.70 10.37
C VAL A 125 9.79 -22.09 9.72
N LYS A 126 10.94 -22.78 9.76
CA LYS A 126 11.10 -24.12 9.21
C LYS A 126 12.10 -24.91 10.04
N ASP A 127 11.81 -26.17 10.33
CA ASP A 127 12.70 -27.15 10.98
C ASP A 127 13.40 -26.60 12.24
N GLY A 128 12.65 -25.89 13.10
CA GLY A 128 13.17 -25.34 14.35
C GLY A 128 14.06 -24.10 14.17
N THR A 129 14.02 -23.47 13.02
CA THR A 129 14.75 -22.24 12.68
C THR A 129 13.76 -21.15 12.25
N CYS A 130 13.93 -19.95 12.82
CA CYS A 130 13.29 -18.73 12.33
C CYS A 130 14.27 -18.00 11.41
N TYR A 131 13.80 -17.61 10.23
CA TYR A 131 14.53 -16.74 9.30
C TYR A 131 13.92 -15.35 9.36
N VAL A 132 14.77 -14.35 9.50
CA VAL A 132 14.38 -12.93 9.63
C VAL A 132 15.29 -12.05 8.79
N VAL A 133 14.82 -10.88 8.43
CA VAL A 133 15.68 -9.81 7.92
C VAL A 133 15.84 -8.74 8.99
N GLU A 134 17.07 -8.23 9.16
CA GLU A 134 17.38 -7.22 10.16
C GLU A 134 17.23 -5.82 9.58
N ALA A 135 16.65 -4.92 10.39
CA ALA A 135 16.46 -3.52 10.05
C ALA A 135 17.61 -2.66 10.55
N THR A 136 18.13 -1.76 9.72
CA THR A 136 19.07 -0.69 10.10
C THR A 136 18.33 0.51 10.71
N ALA A 137 19.10 1.47 11.22
CA ALA A 137 18.54 2.73 11.72
C ALA A 137 17.82 3.55 10.63
N GLU A 138 18.23 3.40 9.38
CA GLU A 138 17.67 4.04 8.19
C GLU A 138 16.48 3.27 7.60
N LEU A 139 15.91 2.29 8.34
CA LEU A 139 14.82 1.38 7.91
C LEU A 139 15.17 0.53 6.68
N ARG A 140 16.45 0.27 6.45
CA ARG A 140 16.90 -0.64 5.40
C ARG A 140 16.97 -2.06 5.93
N TYR A 141 16.43 -3.01 5.21
CA TYR A 141 16.52 -4.44 5.50
C TYR A 141 17.69 -5.05 4.71
N GLY A 142 18.89 -5.00 5.28
CA GLY A 142 20.12 -5.34 4.55
C GLY A 142 20.77 -6.67 4.96
N ARG A 143 20.28 -7.36 5.98
CA ARG A 143 20.87 -8.59 6.49
C ARG A 143 19.81 -9.65 6.71
N CYS A 144 20.07 -10.88 6.30
CA CYS A 144 19.22 -12.04 6.61
C CYS A 144 19.94 -12.92 7.62
N ALA A 145 19.25 -13.28 8.70
CA ALA A 145 19.79 -14.10 9.78
C ALA A 145 18.87 -15.28 10.12
N SER A 146 19.46 -16.34 10.65
CA SER A 146 18.75 -17.46 11.24
C SER A 146 18.79 -17.40 12.75
N LEU A 147 17.65 -17.68 13.40
CA LEU A 147 17.49 -17.72 14.85
C LEU A 147 17.01 -19.12 15.27
N ASP A 148 17.39 -19.55 16.47
CA ASP A 148 16.81 -20.74 17.08
C ASP A 148 15.33 -20.48 17.43
N ALA A 149 14.42 -21.23 16.85
CA ALA A 149 12.98 -21.02 17.02
C ALA A 149 12.48 -21.23 18.46
N LYS A 150 13.21 -21.99 19.30
CA LYS A 150 12.84 -22.25 20.69
C LYS A 150 13.36 -21.18 21.66
N THR A 151 14.49 -20.56 21.34
CA THR A 151 15.19 -19.65 22.25
C THR A 151 15.28 -18.21 21.75
N GLY A 152 15.04 -17.97 20.45
CA GLY A 152 15.20 -16.67 19.83
C GLY A 152 16.64 -16.19 19.68
N LYS A 153 17.62 -17.02 20.02
CA LYS A 153 19.04 -16.67 19.87
C LYS A 153 19.46 -16.75 18.41
N GLU A 154 20.24 -15.79 17.98
CA GLU A 154 20.85 -15.82 16.65
C GLU A 154 21.75 -17.05 16.51
N ARG A 155 21.57 -17.79 15.41
CA ARG A 155 22.42 -18.93 15.05
C ARG A 155 23.49 -18.51 14.07
N ARG A 156 23.09 -17.78 13.01
CA ARG A 156 24.00 -17.42 11.92
C ARG A 156 23.47 -16.23 11.11
N LEU A 157 24.40 -15.36 10.72
CA LEU A 157 24.19 -14.44 9.59
C LEU A 157 24.27 -15.23 8.29
N LEU A 158 23.22 -15.22 7.48
CA LEU A 158 23.11 -16.01 6.25
C LEU A 158 23.48 -15.20 5.01
N PHE A 159 23.09 -13.93 4.96
CA PHE A 159 23.28 -13.09 3.80
C PHE A 159 23.39 -11.61 4.22
N THR A 160 24.23 -10.87 3.50
CA THR A 160 24.31 -9.41 3.61
C THR A 160 24.15 -8.82 2.21
N GLU A 161 23.22 -7.90 2.05
CA GLU A 161 23.03 -7.14 0.82
C GLU A 161 24.02 -5.98 0.80
N GLU A 162 24.91 -6.01 -0.17
CA GLU A 162 25.98 -5.01 -0.28
C GLU A 162 25.48 -3.68 -0.86
N SER A 163 24.50 -3.73 -1.77
CA SER A 163 23.92 -2.52 -2.35
C SER A 163 23.06 -1.79 -1.33
N LEU A 164 23.37 -0.54 -1.05
CA LEU A 164 22.57 0.30 -0.16
C LEU A 164 21.20 0.66 -0.76
N GLU A 165 21.01 0.50 -2.06
CA GLU A 165 19.76 0.77 -2.75
C GLU A 165 18.77 -0.40 -2.71
N ASN A 166 19.20 -1.57 -2.23
CA ASN A 166 18.36 -2.76 -2.16
C ASN A 166 17.84 -3.03 -0.75
N ASN A 167 16.62 -3.54 -0.66
CA ASN A 167 16.04 -4.13 0.52
C ASN A 167 15.94 -5.65 0.37
N LEU A 168 16.02 -6.35 1.48
CA LEU A 168 15.74 -7.78 1.56
C LEU A 168 14.32 -8.04 2.04
N SER A 169 13.65 -9.02 1.47
CA SER A 169 12.40 -9.56 1.95
C SER A 169 12.43 -11.09 1.97
N LEU A 170 11.68 -11.71 2.88
CA LEU A 170 11.50 -13.15 2.96
C LEU A 170 10.12 -13.54 2.45
N ILE A 171 10.08 -14.55 1.60
CA ILE A 171 8.86 -15.07 1.02
C ILE A 171 8.76 -16.56 1.32
N ALA A 172 7.69 -16.95 2.03
CA ALA A 172 7.35 -18.36 2.21
C ALA A 172 6.73 -18.88 0.91
N GLY A 173 7.49 -19.68 0.19
CA GLY A 173 7.01 -20.38 -1.00
C GLY A 173 6.33 -21.71 -0.65
N GLU A 174 5.67 -22.31 -1.64
CA GLU A 174 5.02 -23.61 -1.49
C GLU A 174 6.02 -24.75 -1.22
N ASN A 175 5.51 -25.81 -0.61
CA ASN A 175 6.26 -27.03 -0.25
C ASN A 175 7.51 -26.77 0.64
N GLY A 176 7.43 -25.72 1.49
CA GLY A 176 8.48 -25.36 2.44
C GLY A 176 9.72 -24.72 1.81
N CYS A 177 9.61 -24.20 0.60
CA CYS A 177 10.61 -23.33 0.01
C CYS A 177 10.64 -21.98 0.75
N ILE A 178 11.83 -21.42 0.97
CA ILE A 178 12.00 -20.08 1.51
C ILE A 178 12.82 -19.29 0.49
N PHE A 179 12.24 -18.21 0.02
CA PHE A 179 12.92 -17.26 -0.85
C PHE A 179 13.41 -16.06 -0.06
N LEU A 180 14.60 -15.58 -0.43
CA LEU A 180 15.11 -14.27 -0.06
C LEU A 180 15.15 -13.43 -1.33
N GLU A 181 14.46 -12.32 -1.31
CA GLU A 181 14.40 -11.38 -2.44
C GLU A 181 15.21 -10.13 -2.11
N SER A 182 16.04 -9.69 -3.04
CA SER A 182 16.70 -8.37 -3.02
C SER A 182 16.03 -7.48 -4.05
N ASP A 183 15.43 -6.37 -3.62
CA ASP A 183 14.57 -5.51 -4.43
C ASP A 183 14.95 -4.05 -4.28
N ASN A 184 14.98 -3.33 -5.40
CA ASN A 184 15.20 -1.89 -5.47
C ASN A 184 14.18 -1.15 -6.35
N SER A 185 12.93 -1.55 -6.37
CA SER A 185 11.85 -0.98 -7.21
C SER A 185 12.00 -1.17 -8.73
N GLY A 186 13.08 -1.75 -9.22
CA GLY A 186 13.32 -1.94 -10.65
C GLY A 186 13.99 -3.26 -11.00
N THR A 187 14.95 -3.66 -10.21
CA THR A 187 15.70 -4.89 -10.40
C THR A 187 15.59 -5.74 -9.17
N LYS A 188 15.33 -7.03 -9.35
CA LYS A 188 15.21 -7.99 -8.26
C LYS A 188 16.22 -9.11 -8.45
N ALA A 189 16.81 -9.55 -7.36
CA ALA A 189 17.56 -10.80 -7.31
C ALA A 189 16.82 -11.76 -6.38
N LEU A 190 16.71 -13.02 -6.79
CA LEU A 190 16.02 -14.06 -6.05
C LEU A 190 17.02 -15.12 -5.57
N TYR A 191 16.91 -15.46 -4.30
CA TYR A 191 17.70 -16.51 -3.67
C TYR A 191 16.77 -17.53 -3.00
N VAL A 192 17.27 -18.75 -2.84
CA VAL A 192 16.61 -19.81 -2.06
C VAL A 192 17.44 -20.10 -0.82
N ILE A 193 16.76 -20.19 0.32
CA ILE A 193 17.36 -20.60 1.60
C ILE A 193 17.06 -22.07 1.86
N ASP A 194 18.10 -22.89 1.98
CA ASP A 194 18.01 -24.30 2.42
C ASP A 194 18.98 -24.52 3.59
N GLY A 195 18.43 -24.53 4.81
CA GLY A 195 19.22 -24.51 6.03
C GLY A 195 20.05 -23.23 6.15
N ASP A 196 21.37 -23.39 6.19
CA ASP A 196 22.34 -22.28 6.27
C ASP A 196 22.84 -21.81 4.89
N ASN A 197 22.40 -22.43 3.80
CA ASN A 197 22.83 -22.10 2.46
C ASN A 197 21.87 -21.14 1.80
N VAL A 198 22.43 -20.10 1.17
CA VAL A 198 21.68 -19.12 0.34
C VAL A 198 22.20 -19.21 -1.07
N THR A 199 21.35 -19.61 -2.00
CA THR A 199 21.73 -19.84 -3.40
C THR A 199 20.92 -18.92 -4.32
N ARG A 200 21.60 -18.16 -5.17
CA ARG A 200 20.95 -17.32 -6.18
C ARG A 200 20.30 -18.18 -7.27
N VAL A 201 19.13 -17.75 -7.74
CA VAL A 201 18.39 -18.40 -8.83
C VAL A 201 17.99 -17.37 -9.88
N GLY A 202 17.90 -17.80 -11.15
CA GLY A 202 17.45 -16.95 -12.25
C GLY A 202 18.36 -15.73 -12.50
N GLU A 203 19.67 -15.93 -12.58
CA GLU A 203 20.64 -14.82 -12.74
C GLU A 203 20.39 -13.96 -13.98
N GLU A 204 19.80 -14.54 -15.02
CA GLU A 204 19.41 -13.85 -16.25
C GLU A 204 18.11 -13.03 -16.13
N CYS A 205 17.39 -13.14 -15.02
CA CYS A 205 16.11 -12.48 -14.83
C CYS A 205 16.27 -11.10 -14.18
N VAL A 206 15.43 -10.17 -14.62
CA VAL A 206 15.34 -8.79 -14.10
C VAL A 206 14.05 -8.55 -13.29
N SER A 207 13.17 -9.53 -13.22
CA SER A 207 11.95 -9.51 -12.40
C SER A 207 11.51 -10.93 -12.11
N PHE A 208 10.93 -11.19 -10.94
CA PHE A 208 10.58 -12.51 -10.45
C PHE A 208 9.15 -12.55 -9.92
N SER A 209 8.54 -13.74 -10.00
CA SER A 209 7.36 -14.14 -9.24
C SER A 209 7.64 -15.52 -8.64
N PRO A 210 8.05 -15.60 -7.36
CA PRO A 210 8.42 -16.85 -6.71
C PRO A 210 7.20 -17.75 -6.50
N VAL A 211 7.40 -19.08 -6.55
CA VAL A 211 6.34 -20.07 -6.34
C VAL A 211 6.69 -21.00 -5.18
N GLY A 212 7.75 -21.78 -5.28
CA GLY A 212 8.14 -22.74 -4.24
C GLY A 212 8.91 -23.93 -4.78
N TYR A 213 8.97 -25.01 -3.99
CA TYR A 213 9.47 -26.29 -4.48
C TYR A 213 8.40 -27.04 -5.26
N GLY A 214 8.82 -27.82 -6.27
CA GLY A 214 7.96 -28.78 -6.95
C GLY A 214 7.36 -29.81 -5.99
N PRO A 215 6.19 -30.40 -6.30
CA PRO A 215 5.47 -31.29 -5.37
C PRO A 215 6.27 -32.50 -4.88
N ASP A 216 7.11 -33.05 -5.75
CA ASP A 216 7.84 -34.29 -5.50
C ASP A 216 9.37 -34.09 -5.46
N SER A 217 9.83 -32.86 -5.43
CA SER A 217 11.26 -32.55 -5.51
C SER A 217 11.61 -31.19 -4.88
N LYS A 218 12.92 -30.96 -4.63
CA LYS A 218 13.44 -29.64 -4.30
C LYS A 218 13.74 -28.79 -5.55
N ASP A 219 13.11 -29.08 -6.69
CA ASP A 219 13.19 -28.27 -7.89
C ASP A 219 12.53 -26.92 -7.66
N VAL A 220 13.32 -25.86 -7.77
CA VAL A 220 12.87 -24.49 -7.46
C VAL A 220 12.03 -23.96 -8.61
N CYS A 221 10.78 -23.62 -8.31
CA CYS A 221 9.82 -23.10 -9.27
C CYS A 221 9.57 -21.61 -9.08
N PHE A 222 9.76 -20.81 -10.12
CA PHE A 222 9.46 -19.39 -10.15
C PHE A 222 9.19 -18.92 -11.59
N PHE A 223 8.59 -17.74 -11.74
CA PHE A 223 8.53 -17.05 -13.03
C PHE A 223 9.55 -15.92 -13.04
N GLY A 224 10.19 -15.69 -14.19
CA GLY A 224 11.15 -14.61 -14.37
C GLY A 224 10.98 -13.93 -15.72
N ARG A 225 11.32 -12.64 -15.81
CA ARG A 225 11.48 -11.91 -17.06
C ARG A 225 12.96 -11.84 -17.39
N VAL A 226 13.34 -12.41 -18.53
CA VAL A 226 14.74 -12.51 -18.95
C VAL A 226 15.15 -11.24 -19.69
N ASN A 227 16.25 -10.63 -19.29
CA ASN A 227 16.92 -9.50 -19.90
C ASN A 227 16.15 -8.17 -19.99
N SER A 228 14.84 -8.14 -19.83
CA SER A 228 14.04 -6.92 -19.99
C SER A 228 12.69 -7.02 -19.28
N LEU A 229 12.25 -5.91 -18.66
CA LEU A 229 10.91 -5.78 -18.08
C LEU A 229 9.77 -5.87 -19.11
N ALA A 230 10.07 -5.65 -20.39
CA ALA A 230 9.11 -5.82 -21.49
C ALA A 230 9.02 -7.26 -22.00
N SER A 231 9.93 -8.15 -21.57
CA SER A 231 9.93 -9.54 -21.98
C SER A 231 8.75 -10.31 -21.41
N PRO A 232 8.24 -11.34 -22.11
CA PRO A 232 7.24 -12.22 -21.52
C PRO A 232 7.82 -13.00 -20.33
N TRP A 233 6.97 -13.35 -19.37
CA TRP A 233 7.35 -14.21 -18.26
C TRP A 233 7.76 -15.60 -18.75
N SER A 234 8.91 -16.05 -18.29
CA SER A 234 9.41 -17.42 -18.49
C SER A 234 9.22 -18.23 -17.22
N ALA A 235 8.85 -19.49 -17.38
CA ALA A 235 8.71 -20.41 -16.26
C ALA A 235 10.05 -21.14 -16.02
N PHE A 236 10.48 -21.17 -14.78
CA PHE A 236 11.65 -21.88 -14.28
C PHE A 236 11.19 -22.96 -13.32
N GLY A 237 11.82 -24.14 -13.42
CA GLY A 237 11.40 -25.33 -12.68
C GLY A 237 10.41 -26.21 -13.47
N THR A 238 10.61 -27.51 -13.38
CA THR A 238 9.89 -28.51 -14.21
C THR A 238 8.39 -28.54 -13.94
N ALA A 239 7.97 -28.26 -12.70
CA ALA A 239 6.55 -28.25 -12.33
C ALA A 239 5.76 -27.14 -13.05
N LEU A 240 6.38 -25.99 -13.35
CA LEU A 240 5.71 -24.85 -13.98
C LEU A 240 5.58 -24.98 -15.50
N SER A 241 6.52 -25.69 -16.16
CA SER A 241 6.50 -25.82 -17.62
C SER A 241 5.25 -26.53 -18.15
N TYR A 242 4.55 -27.26 -17.30
CA TYR A 242 3.31 -27.97 -17.66
C TYR A 242 2.02 -27.23 -17.29
N SER A 243 2.10 -26.18 -16.50
CA SER A 243 0.91 -25.61 -15.84
C SER A 243 0.43 -24.29 -16.44
N ILE A 244 1.30 -23.52 -17.13
CA ILE A 244 0.92 -22.21 -17.65
C ILE A 244 1.14 -22.11 -19.15
N PRO A 245 0.07 -21.88 -19.94
CA PRO A 245 0.17 -21.64 -21.37
C PRO A 245 0.97 -20.39 -21.71
N VAL A 246 1.72 -20.47 -22.77
CA VAL A 246 2.55 -19.37 -23.31
C VAL A 246 1.74 -18.09 -23.50
N ALA A 247 0.46 -18.19 -23.89
CA ALA A 247 -0.42 -17.03 -24.09
C ALA A 247 -0.63 -16.20 -22.82
N LEU A 248 -0.60 -16.80 -21.63
CA LEU A 248 -0.79 -16.08 -20.36
C LEU A 248 0.51 -15.48 -19.81
N ARG A 249 1.67 -15.89 -20.34
CA ARG A 249 2.97 -15.40 -19.86
C ARG A 249 3.27 -13.93 -20.23
N ARG A 250 2.45 -13.30 -21.06
CA ARG A 250 2.56 -11.86 -21.38
C ARG A 250 1.80 -10.98 -20.39
N ASN A 251 0.90 -11.55 -19.60
CA ASN A 251 0.20 -10.86 -18.53
C ASN A 251 1.13 -10.71 -17.32
N GLY A 252 0.84 -9.76 -16.43
CA GLY A 252 1.44 -9.77 -15.10
C GLY A 252 1.05 -11.06 -14.37
N ILE A 253 1.97 -11.67 -13.64
CA ILE A 253 1.70 -12.84 -12.80
C ILE A 253 1.67 -12.34 -11.36
N ASP A 254 0.49 -12.29 -10.76
CA ASP A 254 0.31 -11.81 -9.40
C ASP A 254 0.43 -12.95 -8.39
N LEU A 255 0.01 -14.16 -8.78
CA LEU A 255 0.08 -15.35 -7.95
C LEU A 255 0.02 -16.62 -8.79
N PHE A 256 0.74 -17.64 -8.35
CA PHE A 256 0.52 -19.02 -8.78
C PHE A 256 0.58 -19.96 -7.57
N SER A 257 -0.43 -20.82 -7.43
CA SER A 257 -0.44 -21.89 -6.43
C SER A 257 -0.34 -23.24 -7.14
N LEU A 258 0.77 -23.94 -6.90
CA LEU A 258 0.99 -25.33 -7.36
C LEU A 258 0.00 -26.29 -6.71
N LYS A 259 -0.26 -26.09 -5.41
CA LYS A 259 -1.12 -26.95 -4.60
C LYS A 259 -2.57 -26.92 -5.08
N HIS A 260 -3.03 -25.77 -5.56
CA HIS A 260 -4.43 -25.57 -5.95
C HIS A 260 -4.62 -25.43 -7.47
N ASP A 261 -3.54 -25.49 -8.25
CA ASP A 261 -3.54 -25.26 -9.70
C ASP A 261 -4.20 -23.92 -10.09
N ILE A 262 -3.98 -22.87 -9.28
CA ILE A 262 -4.56 -21.54 -9.48
C ILE A 262 -3.49 -20.57 -9.94
N LEU A 263 -3.82 -19.85 -11.00
CA LEU A 263 -3.04 -18.72 -11.54
C LEU A 263 -3.88 -17.45 -11.48
N VAL A 264 -3.33 -16.39 -10.90
CA VAL A 264 -3.87 -15.04 -10.99
C VAL A 264 -2.96 -14.20 -11.86
N THR A 265 -3.51 -13.62 -12.91
CA THR A 265 -2.79 -12.73 -13.84
C THR A 265 -3.44 -11.37 -13.90
N SER A 266 -2.64 -10.35 -14.19
CA SER A 266 -3.12 -9.00 -14.49
C SER A 266 -2.84 -8.64 -15.94
N ALA A 267 -3.86 -8.09 -16.62
CA ALA A 267 -3.74 -7.59 -17.97
C ALA A 267 -4.62 -6.35 -18.14
N GLY A 268 -4.04 -5.24 -18.60
CA GLY A 268 -4.79 -4.00 -18.84
C GLY A 268 -5.50 -3.45 -17.61
N GLY A 269 -4.89 -3.52 -16.42
CA GLY A 269 -5.48 -3.10 -15.15
C GLY A 269 -6.54 -4.04 -14.61
N VAL A 270 -6.75 -5.20 -15.25
CA VAL A 270 -7.75 -6.20 -14.89
C VAL A 270 -7.04 -7.47 -14.46
N ARG A 271 -7.44 -8.03 -13.34
CA ARG A 271 -6.94 -9.31 -12.87
C ARG A 271 -7.90 -10.44 -13.23
N HIS A 272 -7.34 -11.60 -13.55
CA HIS A 272 -8.06 -12.78 -13.97
C HIS A 272 -7.58 -13.99 -13.19
N VAL A 273 -8.51 -14.85 -12.79
CA VAL A 273 -8.21 -16.10 -12.09
C VAL A 273 -8.44 -17.27 -13.04
N TYR A 274 -7.46 -18.15 -13.12
CA TYR A 274 -7.50 -19.34 -13.94
C TYR A 274 -7.27 -20.59 -13.09
N ARG A 275 -7.92 -21.69 -13.46
CA ARG A 275 -7.51 -23.02 -13.06
C ARG A 275 -6.61 -23.59 -14.15
N CYS A 276 -5.42 -24.02 -13.75
CA CYS A 276 -4.41 -24.61 -14.61
C CYS A 276 -4.31 -26.10 -14.30
N SER A 277 -4.60 -26.98 -15.26
CA SER A 277 -4.42 -28.43 -15.11
C SER A 277 -3.39 -28.91 -16.10
N ARG A 278 -2.62 -29.95 -15.70
CA ARG A 278 -1.57 -30.52 -16.55
C ARG A 278 -2.13 -30.99 -17.89
N GLY A 279 -1.58 -30.50 -18.99
CA GLY A 279 -2.00 -30.89 -20.35
C GLY A 279 -3.36 -30.37 -20.81
N VAL A 280 -4.00 -29.49 -20.03
CA VAL A 280 -5.30 -28.88 -20.35
C VAL A 280 -5.16 -27.37 -20.46
N ALA A 281 -5.88 -26.77 -21.40
CA ALA A 281 -5.93 -25.30 -21.51
C ALA A 281 -6.49 -24.69 -20.21
N PRO A 282 -5.93 -23.56 -19.70
CA PRO A 282 -6.40 -22.94 -18.47
C PRO A 282 -7.86 -22.57 -18.59
N GLN A 283 -8.61 -22.96 -17.62
CA GLN A 283 -10.01 -22.59 -17.51
C GLN A 283 -10.13 -21.28 -16.73
N LYS A 284 -10.60 -20.24 -17.40
CA LYS A 284 -10.91 -18.97 -16.75
C LYS A 284 -12.10 -19.15 -15.80
N ILE A 285 -11.89 -18.85 -14.51
CA ILE A 285 -12.93 -19.01 -13.48
C ILE A 285 -13.47 -17.68 -12.97
N ASP A 286 -13.08 -16.57 -13.59
CA ASP A 286 -13.48 -15.23 -13.21
C ASP A 286 -14.92 -14.82 -13.61
N LYS A 287 -15.72 -15.71 -14.22
CA LYS A 287 -17.18 -15.53 -14.22
C LYS A 287 -17.77 -15.46 -12.80
N VAL A 288 -17.00 -15.94 -11.83
CA VAL A 288 -17.31 -15.92 -10.41
C VAL A 288 -16.68 -14.72 -9.73
N VAL A 289 -15.57 -14.22 -10.27
CA VAL A 289 -14.72 -13.15 -9.72
C VAL A 289 -14.75 -12.02 -10.74
N GLY A 290 -15.45 -10.92 -10.52
CA GLY A 290 -15.65 -9.81 -11.47
C GLY A 290 -14.37 -9.27 -12.16
N THR A 291 -14.50 -8.21 -12.93
CA THR A 291 -13.56 -7.90 -14.01
C THR A 291 -12.66 -6.68 -13.79
N LEU A 292 -12.54 -6.09 -12.59
CA LEU A 292 -11.75 -4.87 -12.42
C LEU A 292 -11.05 -4.82 -11.07
N GLY A 293 -9.81 -4.38 -11.14
CA GLY A 293 -8.87 -4.10 -10.09
C GLY A 293 -9.33 -4.35 -8.66
N TYR A 294 -8.62 -5.16 -7.95
CA TYR A 294 -8.98 -5.54 -6.61
C TYR A 294 -7.77 -5.38 -5.70
N ASP A 295 -8.05 -4.99 -4.49
CA ASP A 295 -7.15 -5.20 -3.40
C ASP A 295 -7.23 -6.69 -3.03
N MET A 296 -6.21 -7.46 -3.35
CA MET A 296 -6.07 -8.79 -2.79
C MET A 296 -5.55 -8.66 -1.37
N TYR A 297 -6.46 -8.57 -0.41
CA TYR A 297 -6.10 -8.76 0.97
C TYR A 297 -6.13 -10.26 1.29
N GLY A 298 -4.95 -10.82 1.49
CA GLY A 298 -4.77 -12.14 2.05
C GLY A 298 -5.17 -13.29 1.13
N LEU A 299 -4.21 -13.82 0.43
CA LEU A 299 -4.27 -15.16 -0.10
C LEU A 299 -3.82 -16.10 1.01
N TRP A 300 -4.75 -16.84 1.61
CA TRP A 300 -4.43 -17.77 2.69
C TRP A 300 -4.66 -19.19 2.26
N GLU A 301 -3.63 -20.01 2.35
CA GLU A 301 -3.77 -21.44 2.25
C GLU A 301 -4.26 -21.99 3.60
N GLY A 302 -5.55 -22.27 3.71
CA GLY A 302 -6.03 -23.26 4.65
C GLY A 302 -5.43 -24.65 4.29
N ARG A 303 -5.58 -25.67 5.16
CA ARG A 303 -4.98 -27.01 4.92
C ARG A 303 -5.25 -27.55 3.52
N ASP A 304 -6.41 -27.27 2.91
CA ASP A 304 -6.80 -27.75 1.58
C ASP A 304 -7.62 -26.73 0.77
N THR A 305 -7.63 -25.47 1.16
CA THR A 305 -8.49 -24.46 0.55
C THR A 305 -7.76 -23.14 0.42
N LEU A 306 -7.73 -22.60 -0.79
CA LEU A 306 -7.27 -21.25 -1.07
C LEU A 306 -8.41 -20.29 -0.79
N ARG A 307 -8.19 -19.29 0.05
CA ARG A 307 -9.14 -18.21 0.29
C ARG A 307 -8.75 -17.00 -0.56
N LEU A 308 -9.65 -16.60 -1.44
CA LEU A 308 -9.51 -15.39 -2.25
C LEU A 308 -10.46 -14.31 -1.75
N VAL A 309 -9.94 -13.20 -1.29
CA VAL A 309 -10.72 -11.99 -1.00
C VAL A 309 -10.66 -11.08 -2.20
N TYR A 310 -11.80 -10.55 -2.61
CA TYR A 310 -11.96 -9.87 -3.86
C TYR A 310 -12.86 -8.64 -3.72
N THR A 311 -12.41 -7.49 -4.23
CA THR A 311 -13.12 -6.23 -4.14
C THR A 311 -13.37 -5.64 -5.52
N ILE A 312 -14.63 -5.38 -5.86
CA ILE A 312 -15.02 -4.59 -7.02
C ILE A 312 -15.30 -3.16 -6.56
N PRO A 313 -14.88 -2.13 -7.30
CA PRO A 313 -15.23 -0.75 -6.97
C PRO A 313 -16.74 -0.56 -6.89
N GLY A 314 -17.22 -0.05 -5.76
CA GLY A 314 -18.65 0.13 -5.49
C GLY A 314 -19.36 -1.09 -4.90
N GLU A 315 -18.62 -2.15 -4.55
CA GLU A 315 -19.16 -3.32 -3.87
C GLU A 315 -18.43 -3.56 -2.54
N THR A 316 -19.11 -4.24 -1.62
CA THR A 316 -18.43 -4.81 -0.46
C THR A 316 -17.57 -6.00 -0.88
N PRO A 317 -16.49 -6.36 -0.16
CA PRO A 317 -15.64 -7.48 -0.52
C PRO A 317 -16.40 -8.81 -0.66
N SER A 318 -16.01 -9.59 -1.66
CA SER A 318 -16.42 -10.98 -1.83
C SER A 318 -15.32 -11.91 -1.32
N ILE A 319 -15.69 -13.04 -0.73
CA ILE A 319 -14.77 -14.05 -0.25
C ILE A 319 -15.10 -15.37 -0.94
N TYR A 320 -14.10 -15.96 -1.58
CA TYR A 320 -14.19 -17.27 -2.23
C TYR A 320 -13.26 -18.27 -1.57
N HIS A 321 -13.74 -19.48 -1.39
CA HIS A 321 -12.90 -20.65 -1.11
C HIS A 321 -12.71 -21.44 -2.40
N ILE A 322 -11.47 -21.73 -2.73
CA ILE A 322 -11.05 -22.46 -3.92
C ILE A 322 -10.31 -23.71 -3.48
N ASN A 323 -10.87 -24.86 -3.83
CA ASN A 323 -10.26 -26.16 -3.73
C ASN A 323 -10.58 -26.92 -5.05
N ASN A 324 -11.04 -28.15 -5.03
CA ASN A 324 -11.59 -28.80 -6.21
C ASN A 324 -12.82 -28.08 -6.79
N THR A 325 -13.45 -27.21 -6.00
CA THR A 325 -14.57 -26.36 -6.40
C THR A 325 -14.29 -24.89 -6.06
N VAL A 326 -15.00 -23.97 -6.71
CA VAL A 326 -15.01 -22.54 -6.37
C VAL A 326 -16.32 -22.23 -5.68
N LYS A 327 -16.25 -21.87 -4.39
CA LYS A 327 -17.42 -21.57 -3.56
C LYS A 327 -17.34 -20.14 -3.05
N ALA A 328 -18.35 -19.32 -3.33
CA ALA A 328 -18.52 -18.04 -2.68
C ALA A 328 -18.93 -18.27 -1.21
N VAL A 329 -18.12 -17.76 -0.28
CA VAL A 329 -18.41 -17.73 1.16
C VAL A 329 -19.22 -16.48 1.48
N THR A 330 -18.75 -15.34 0.93
CA THR A 330 -19.44 -14.07 1.02
C THR A 330 -19.52 -13.47 -0.38
N LYS A 331 -20.68 -12.98 -0.78
CA LYS A 331 -20.85 -12.23 -2.02
C LYS A 331 -20.88 -10.75 -1.71
N GLY A 332 -20.11 -9.97 -2.45
CA GLY A 332 -20.15 -8.52 -2.38
C GLY A 332 -21.55 -7.97 -2.67
N GLN A 333 -21.89 -6.90 -2.00
CA GLN A 333 -23.14 -6.16 -2.21
C GLN A 333 -22.85 -4.85 -2.91
N LEU A 334 -23.51 -4.62 -4.03
CA LEU A 334 -23.39 -3.37 -4.79
C LEU A 334 -24.01 -2.22 -4.01
N TYR A 335 -23.25 -1.15 -3.79
CA TYR A 335 -23.72 0.10 -3.19
C TYR A 335 -23.43 1.34 -4.04
N ALA A 336 -22.55 1.21 -5.05
CA ALA A 336 -22.27 2.26 -6.04
C ALA A 336 -21.89 1.63 -7.38
N ARG A 337 -22.06 2.38 -8.47
CA ARG A 337 -21.68 1.91 -9.81
C ARG A 337 -20.30 2.43 -10.16
N HIS A 338 -19.51 1.63 -10.87
CA HIS A 338 -18.23 2.04 -11.42
C HIS A 338 -18.25 2.03 -12.96
N THR A 339 -17.39 2.84 -13.54
CA THR A 339 -17.16 2.90 -14.99
C THR A 339 -15.69 3.11 -15.25
N VAL A 340 -15.09 2.29 -16.10
CA VAL A 340 -13.71 2.46 -16.57
C VAL A 340 -13.70 3.38 -17.77
N LEU A 341 -12.89 4.41 -17.71
CA LEU A 341 -12.78 5.47 -18.70
C LEU A 341 -11.30 5.72 -19.01
N LYS A 342 -11.03 6.55 -20.02
CA LYS A 342 -9.67 6.94 -20.39
C LYS A 342 -9.57 8.46 -20.51
N ALA A 343 -8.45 9.00 -20.05
CA ALA A 343 -8.03 10.38 -20.25
C ALA A 343 -6.83 10.41 -21.21
N LYS A 344 -6.70 11.46 -22.01
CA LYS A 344 -5.53 11.68 -22.86
C LYS A 344 -4.51 12.51 -22.12
N SER A 345 -3.35 11.92 -21.80
CA SER A 345 -2.21 12.64 -21.25
C SER A 345 -1.62 13.60 -22.29
N LYS A 346 -0.78 14.52 -21.84
CA LYS A 346 -0.13 15.54 -22.66
C LYS A 346 0.68 14.94 -23.83
N ASP A 347 1.25 13.77 -23.65
CA ASP A 347 2.00 13.06 -24.70
C ASP A 347 1.12 12.13 -25.57
N GLY A 348 -0.20 12.19 -25.42
CA GLY A 348 -1.15 11.36 -26.17
C GLY A 348 -1.39 9.98 -25.59
N THR A 349 -0.74 9.61 -24.48
CA THR A 349 -0.96 8.33 -23.80
C THR A 349 -2.39 8.25 -23.27
N ASP A 350 -3.05 7.10 -23.50
CA ASP A 350 -4.33 6.79 -22.87
C ASP A 350 -4.09 6.39 -21.41
N VAL A 351 -4.56 7.21 -20.48
CA VAL A 351 -4.50 6.96 -19.04
C VAL A 351 -5.85 6.47 -18.55
N PRO A 352 -5.97 5.19 -18.16
CA PRO A 352 -7.22 4.69 -17.63
C PRO A 352 -7.52 5.28 -16.25
N TYR A 353 -8.81 5.43 -15.96
CA TYR A 353 -9.30 5.77 -14.62
C TYR A 353 -10.65 5.13 -14.34
N VAL A 354 -10.93 4.89 -13.07
CA VAL A 354 -12.19 4.29 -12.61
C VAL A 354 -13.02 5.36 -11.90
N LEU A 355 -14.19 5.64 -12.43
CA LEU A 355 -15.19 6.55 -11.84
C LEU A 355 -16.21 5.73 -11.07
N VAL A 356 -16.37 6.00 -9.77
CA VAL A 356 -17.36 5.35 -8.89
C VAL A 356 -18.34 6.38 -8.36
N GLN A 357 -19.64 6.13 -8.52
CA GLN A 357 -20.70 7.04 -8.06
C GLN A 357 -22.01 6.29 -7.76
N LYS A 358 -22.80 6.77 -6.80
CA LYS A 358 -24.12 6.18 -6.48
C LYS A 358 -25.19 6.61 -7.46
N GLY A 359 -25.35 7.89 -7.64
CA GLY A 359 -26.36 8.51 -8.50
C GLY A 359 -25.77 9.13 -9.78
N ARG A 360 -26.64 9.65 -10.66
CA ARG A 360 -26.21 10.42 -11.83
C ARG A 360 -25.75 11.83 -11.44
N ALA A 361 -26.42 12.46 -10.48
CA ALA A 361 -26.05 13.76 -9.95
C ALA A 361 -25.06 13.57 -8.79
N VAL A 362 -23.89 14.19 -8.90
CA VAL A 362 -22.88 14.21 -7.86
C VAL A 362 -22.60 15.65 -7.42
N ARG A 363 -22.17 15.83 -6.20
CA ARG A 363 -21.94 17.16 -5.60
C ARG A 363 -20.48 17.58 -5.63
N GLY A 364 -19.58 16.62 -5.53
CA GLY A 364 -18.14 16.81 -5.51
C GLY A 364 -17.40 15.64 -6.12
N LEU A 365 -16.14 15.86 -6.41
CA LEU A 365 -15.25 14.88 -7.02
C LEU A 365 -14.04 14.67 -6.11
N MET A 366 -13.77 13.42 -5.75
CA MET A 366 -12.54 13.00 -5.07
C MET A 366 -11.68 12.23 -6.06
N VAL A 367 -10.50 12.76 -6.40
CA VAL A 367 -9.55 12.10 -7.30
C VAL A 367 -8.42 11.48 -6.49
N VAL A 368 -8.35 10.16 -6.50
CA VAL A 368 -7.37 9.34 -5.76
C VAL A 368 -6.22 9.00 -6.68
N VAL A 369 -4.99 9.34 -6.29
CA VAL A 369 -3.77 9.08 -7.05
C VAL A 369 -2.65 8.54 -6.18
N TYR A 370 -1.74 7.76 -6.79
CA TYR A 370 -0.50 7.30 -6.17
C TYR A 370 0.68 7.50 -7.14
N GLY A 371 0.89 6.58 -8.09
CA GLY A 371 1.82 6.74 -9.22
C GLY A 371 3.29 6.62 -8.85
N ALA A 372 3.64 5.66 -7.98
CA ALA A 372 5.02 5.42 -7.57
C ALA A 372 5.30 3.93 -7.32
N TYR A 373 6.58 3.54 -7.35
CA TYR A 373 7.16 2.24 -7.00
C TYR A 373 6.61 1.04 -7.77
N GLY A 374 5.87 1.25 -8.84
CA GLY A 374 5.17 0.15 -9.49
C GLY A 374 4.05 -0.46 -8.64
N ILE A 375 3.57 0.25 -7.63
CA ILE A 375 2.45 -0.20 -6.80
C ILE A 375 1.15 0.09 -7.55
N PRO A 376 0.29 -0.93 -7.79
CA PRO A 376 -1.00 -0.71 -8.44
C PRO A 376 -1.94 0.11 -7.55
N THR A 377 -2.78 0.92 -8.19
CA THR A 377 -3.78 1.72 -7.49
C THR A 377 -4.83 0.83 -6.84
N GLY A 378 -4.95 0.88 -5.52
CA GLY A 378 -6.00 0.16 -4.80
C GLY A 378 -7.38 0.70 -5.15
N LEU A 379 -8.25 -0.16 -5.69
CA LEU A 379 -9.61 0.22 -6.13
C LEU A 379 -10.68 -0.07 -5.07
N GLY A 380 -10.29 -0.40 -3.85
CA GLY A 380 -11.19 -0.63 -2.73
C GLY A 380 -11.98 0.61 -2.35
N THR A 381 -13.30 0.52 -2.36
CA THR A 381 -14.19 1.67 -2.11
C THR A 381 -14.78 1.71 -0.71
N SER A 382 -14.50 0.74 0.14
CA SER A 382 -15.03 0.68 1.51
C SER A 382 -14.74 1.95 2.31
N ARG A 383 -13.50 2.43 2.26
CA ARG A 383 -13.07 3.69 2.90
C ARG A 383 -13.82 4.92 2.33
N TRP A 384 -14.23 4.89 1.08
CA TRP A 384 -14.90 6.00 0.37
C TRP A 384 -16.42 5.94 0.47
N LYS A 385 -16.97 4.90 1.10
CA LYS A 385 -18.43 4.72 1.21
C LYS A 385 -19.13 5.91 1.85
N PRO A 386 -18.65 6.53 2.96
CA PRO A 386 -19.27 7.74 3.52
C PRO A 386 -19.31 8.93 2.54
N TYR A 387 -18.28 9.10 1.71
CA TYR A 387 -18.26 10.11 0.66
C TYR A 387 -19.30 9.80 -0.44
N LEU A 388 -19.35 8.54 -0.89
CA LEU A 388 -20.37 8.08 -1.86
C LEU A 388 -21.78 8.26 -1.33
N ASP A 389 -21.99 8.03 -0.03
CA ASP A 389 -23.28 8.24 0.66
C ASP A 389 -23.66 9.73 0.75
N ALA A 390 -22.68 10.62 0.70
CA ALA A 390 -22.84 12.07 0.67
C ALA A 390 -22.81 12.66 -0.76
N ASP A 391 -23.08 11.83 -1.78
CA ASP A 391 -23.15 12.19 -3.21
C ASP A 391 -21.81 12.70 -3.81
N TRP A 392 -20.67 12.27 -3.26
CA TRP A 392 -19.40 12.44 -3.96
C TRP A 392 -19.24 11.37 -5.04
N ALA A 393 -18.52 11.70 -6.11
CA ALA A 393 -17.94 10.71 -6.99
C ALA A 393 -16.47 10.48 -6.63
N ILE A 394 -16.04 9.22 -6.69
CA ILE A 394 -14.65 8.83 -6.44
C ILE A 394 -14.01 8.44 -7.78
N VAL A 395 -12.84 8.97 -8.05
CA VAL A 395 -12.05 8.70 -9.26
C VAL A 395 -10.71 8.11 -8.85
N PHE A 396 -10.41 6.92 -9.32
CA PHE A 396 -9.10 6.31 -9.17
C PHE A 396 -8.31 6.51 -10.46
N GLY A 397 -7.25 7.31 -10.42
CA GLY A 397 -6.34 7.53 -11.54
C GLY A 397 -5.29 6.42 -11.61
N LEU A 398 -5.30 5.61 -12.67
CA LEU A 398 -4.32 4.54 -12.89
C LEU A 398 -3.10 5.12 -13.64
N ILE A 399 -2.44 6.08 -13.00
CA ILE A 399 -1.39 6.92 -13.59
C ILE A 399 -0.06 6.18 -13.71
N ARG A 400 0.79 6.60 -14.66
CA ARG A 400 2.15 6.07 -14.81
C ARG A 400 2.98 6.28 -13.54
N GLY A 401 3.93 5.38 -13.30
CA GLY A 401 4.64 5.24 -12.04
C GLY A 401 4.01 4.19 -11.12
N GLY A 402 2.69 3.92 -11.25
CA GLY A 402 2.00 2.80 -10.63
C GLY A 402 2.18 1.48 -11.38
N GLY A 403 1.78 0.37 -10.75
CA GLY A 403 1.91 -0.99 -11.30
C GLY A 403 0.71 -1.51 -12.08
N ASP A 404 -0.31 -0.67 -12.31
CA ASP A 404 -1.61 -1.08 -12.85
C ASP A 404 -1.50 -1.78 -14.22
N PHE A 405 -0.48 -1.45 -15.00
CA PHE A 405 -0.23 -2.03 -16.33
C PHE A 405 1.18 -2.65 -16.43
N GLY A 406 1.75 -3.06 -15.29
CA GLY A 406 3.05 -3.73 -15.20
C GLY A 406 4.25 -2.79 -15.23
N ASP A 407 5.44 -3.39 -15.28
CA ASP A 407 6.71 -2.70 -15.03
C ASP A 407 7.01 -1.57 -16.04
N ALA A 408 6.65 -1.75 -17.31
CA ALA A 408 6.83 -0.70 -18.32
C ALA A 408 6.00 0.57 -18.03
N TRP A 409 4.82 0.41 -17.40
CA TRP A 409 3.99 1.53 -16.96
C TRP A 409 4.60 2.24 -15.76
N ALA A 410 5.18 1.47 -14.83
CA ALA A 410 5.92 2.00 -13.70
C ALA A 410 7.16 2.78 -14.14
N ASP A 411 8.01 2.20 -14.98
CA ASP A 411 9.25 2.81 -15.45
C ASP A 411 9.05 4.04 -16.33
N ALA A 412 7.87 4.17 -16.93
CA ALA A 412 7.54 5.33 -17.76
C ALA A 412 7.51 6.65 -16.98
N ALA A 413 7.44 6.61 -15.63
CA ALA A 413 7.38 7.79 -14.79
C ALA A 413 8.32 7.73 -13.57
N ARG A 414 9.50 7.10 -13.69
CA ARG A 414 10.55 7.12 -12.66
C ARG A 414 11.57 8.22 -12.92
N THR A 415 12.22 8.67 -11.85
CA THR A 415 13.34 9.61 -11.84
C THR A 415 13.01 10.93 -12.60
N TYR A 416 13.83 11.38 -13.53
CA TYR A 416 13.58 12.59 -14.32
C TYR A 416 12.31 12.54 -15.19
N LYS A 417 11.66 11.37 -15.30
CA LYS A 417 10.38 11.20 -16.02
C LYS A 417 9.14 11.44 -15.13
N LYS A 418 9.30 11.79 -13.85
CA LYS A 418 8.19 11.97 -12.88
C LYS A 418 7.11 12.94 -13.35
N TRP A 419 7.41 13.88 -14.24
CA TRP A 419 6.41 14.73 -14.89
C TRP A 419 5.28 13.92 -15.54
N LYS A 420 5.52 12.67 -15.97
CA LYS A 420 4.49 11.83 -16.58
C LYS A 420 3.35 11.49 -15.62
N SER A 421 3.67 11.21 -14.34
CA SER A 421 2.63 11.00 -13.31
C SER A 421 1.78 12.26 -13.10
N ILE A 422 2.40 13.44 -13.14
CA ILE A 422 1.71 14.73 -12.97
C ILE A 422 0.83 15.03 -14.18
N GLU A 423 1.36 14.89 -15.41
CA GLU A 423 0.61 15.10 -16.65
C GLU A 423 -0.60 14.15 -16.75
N ASP A 424 -0.43 12.89 -16.37
CA ASP A 424 -1.51 11.89 -16.30
C ASP A 424 -2.59 12.29 -15.29
N THR A 425 -2.17 12.76 -14.10
CA THR A 425 -3.09 13.22 -13.06
C THR A 425 -3.92 14.41 -13.53
N ILE A 426 -3.31 15.40 -14.16
CA ILE A 426 -4.01 16.56 -14.75
C ILE A 426 -5.06 16.07 -15.76
N ALA A 427 -4.67 15.18 -16.66
CA ALA A 427 -5.57 14.64 -17.69
C ALA A 427 -6.77 13.90 -17.07
N VAL A 428 -6.53 13.08 -16.04
CA VAL A 428 -7.58 12.35 -15.31
C VAL A 428 -8.54 13.32 -14.63
N ILE A 429 -8.03 14.34 -13.91
CA ILE A 429 -8.86 15.37 -13.25
C ILE A 429 -9.77 16.04 -14.28
N GLN A 430 -9.21 16.56 -15.36
CA GLN A 430 -9.95 17.27 -16.40
C GLN A 430 -11.00 16.39 -17.09
N ALA A 431 -10.64 15.14 -17.39
CA ALA A 431 -11.57 14.17 -17.99
C ALA A 431 -12.73 13.83 -17.04
N ALA A 432 -12.44 13.64 -15.75
CA ALA A 432 -13.43 13.34 -14.73
C ALA A 432 -14.38 14.55 -14.48
N GLN A 433 -13.84 15.76 -14.40
CA GLN A 433 -14.62 17.00 -14.32
C GLN A 433 -15.58 17.12 -15.51
N LYS A 434 -15.07 16.97 -16.73
CA LYS A 434 -15.89 16.99 -17.95
C LYS A 434 -16.98 15.90 -17.93
N ARG A 435 -16.65 14.71 -17.46
CA ARG A 435 -17.57 13.55 -17.42
C ARG A 435 -18.69 13.74 -16.42
N THR A 436 -18.40 14.33 -15.25
CA THR A 436 -19.34 14.49 -14.14
C THR A 436 -20.08 15.84 -14.14
N GLY A 437 -19.57 16.83 -14.87
CA GLY A 437 -20.07 18.22 -14.80
C GLY A 437 -19.64 18.95 -13.51
N ILE A 438 -18.69 18.39 -12.75
CA ILE A 438 -18.14 19.03 -11.55
C ILE A 438 -16.99 19.94 -11.98
N ASP A 439 -16.99 21.17 -11.49
CA ASP A 439 -15.91 22.12 -11.73
C ASP A 439 -14.73 21.91 -10.75
N TRP A 440 -13.65 22.65 -10.98
CA TRP A 440 -12.46 22.57 -10.14
C TRP A 440 -12.73 22.98 -8.68
N LYS A 441 -13.65 23.91 -8.42
CA LYS A 441 -14.00 24.39 -7.08
C LYS A 441 -14.61 23.31 -6.18
N ARG A 442 -15.15 22.25 -6.78
CA ARG A 442 -15.76 21.10 -6.11
C ARG A 442 -14.99 19.81 -6.35
N THR A 443 -13.74 19.92 -6.80
CA THR A 443 -12.82 18.80 -7.01
C THR A 443 -11.76 18.78 -5.89
N CYS A 444 -11.66 17.66 -5.21
CA CYS A 444 -10.62 17.36 -4.22
C CYS A 444 -9.66 16.31 -4.79
N ILE A 445 -8.35 16.51 -4.63
CA ILE A 445 -7.34 15.49 -4.90
C ILE A 445 -6.92 14.82 -3.60
N TYR A 446 -6.78 13.50 -3.62
CA TYR A 446 -6.27 12.71 -2.49
C TYR A 446 -4.97 12.02 -2.86
N GLY A 447 -3.99 12.08 -1.94
CA GLY A 447 -2.74 11.34 -2.03
C GLY A 447 -2.20 10.98 -0.65
N ARG A 448 -1.66 9.76 -0.55
CA ARG A 448 -1.01 9.25 0.66
C ARG A 448 0.45 8.93 0.37
N SER A 449 1.37 9.19 1.32
CA SER A 449 2.79 8.84 1.18
C SER A 449 3.36 9.39 -0.14
N ALA A 450 3.92 8.57 -1.01
CA ALA A 450 4.36 8.98 -2.35
C ALA A 450 3.21 9.56 -3.23
N GLY A 451 1.95 9.17 -3.02
CA GLY A 451 0.80 9.85 -3.62
C GLY A 451 0.67 11.31 -3.16
N GLY A 452 1.19 11.63 -1.98
CA GLY A 452 1.33 12.99 -1.46
C GLY A 452 2.30 13.84 -2.28
N TYR A 453 3.35 13.25 -2.84
CA TYR A 453 4.21 13.93 -3.82
C TYR A 453 3.42 14.35 -5.07
N THR A 454 2.66 13.42 -5.66
CA THR A 454 1.83 13.71 -6.83
C THR A 454 0.79 14.79 -6.54
N LEU A 455 0.07 14.65 -5.43
CA LEU A 455 -0.91 15.64 -4.95
C LEU A 455 -0.24 17.01 -4.72
N GLY A 456 0.89 17.02 -4.00
CA GLY A 456 1.59 18.24 -3.62
C GLY A 456 2.17 18.98 -4.83
N ALA A 457 2.67 18.27 -5.84
CA ALA A 457 3.09 18.86 -7.11
C ALA A 457 1.92 19.49 -7.87
N ILE A 458 0.75 18.83 -7.91
CA ILE A 458 -0.49 19.42 -8.47
C ILE A 458 -0.85 20.72 -7.72
N VAL A 459 -0.82 20.71 -6.39
CA VAL A 459 -1.11 21.91 -5.59
C VAL A 459 -0.09 23.02 -5.84
N ALA A 460 1.19 22.70 -5.94
CA ALA A 460 2.24 23.69 -6.18
C ALA A 460 2.09 24.38 -7.56
N HIS A 461 1.73 23.63 -8.58
CA HIS A 461 1.63 24.16 -9.96
C HIS A 461 0.25 24.68 -10.34
N HIS A 462 -0.83 24.26 -9.64
CA HIS A 462 -2.21 24.54 -10.02
C HIS A 462 -3.11 24.95 -8.84
N GLY A 463 -2.59 25.05 -7.62
CA GLY A 463 -3.39 25.31 -6.41
C GLY A 463 -4.10 26.66 -6.36
N SER A 464 -3.59 27.67 -7.08
CA SER A 464 -4.23 28.98 -7.17
C SER A 464 -4.97 29.23 -8.51
N GLY A 465 -5.07 28.22 -9.38
CA GLY A 465 -5.41 28.43 -10.78
C GLY A 465 -6.29 27.38 -11.46
N GLY A 466 -7.35 26.87 -10.82
CA GLY A 466 -8.46 26.30 -11.59
C GLY A 466 -8.37 24.82 -11.98
N LEU A 467 -7.59 24.00 -11.27
CA LEU A 467 -7.61 22.53 -11.49
C LEU A 467 -8.30 21.78 -10.33
N VAL A 468 -8.00 22.14 -9.08
CA VAL A 468 -8.60 21.55 -7.88
C VAL A 468 -8.89 22.63 -6.83
N GLY A 469 -9.99 22.47 -6.07
CA GLY A 469 -10.40 23.37 -5.00
C GLY A 469 -9.99 22.88 -3.62
N ALA A 470 -9.68 21.57 -3.48
CA ALA A 470 -9.21 20.99 -2.23
C ALA A 470 -8.14 19.93 -2.43
N ALA A 471 -7.36 19.70 -1.36
CA ALA A 471 -6.38 18.62 -1.26
C ALA A 471 -6.54 17.89 0.07
N TYR A 472 -6.55 16.56 0.01
CA TYR A 472 -6.56 15.69 1.18
C TYR A 472 -5.31 14.83 1.18
N ALA A 473 -4.40 15.08 2.12
CA ALA A 473 -3.07 14.50 2.18
C ALA A 473 -2.87 13.67 3.46
N GLU A 474 -2.51 12.41 3.32
CA GLU A 474 -2.15 11.54 4.45
C GLU A 474 -0.67 11.20 4.39
N VAL A 475 0.06 11.47 5.46
CA VAL A 475 1.51 11.21 5.59
C VAL A 475 2.27 11.54 4.31
N PRO A 476 2.07 12.75 3.72
CA PRO A 476 2.48 13.03 2.36
C PRO A 476 3.99 13.22 2.24
N PHE A 477 4.62 12.58 1.25
CA PHE A 477 6.02 12.77 0.90
C PHE A 477 6.17 14.09 0.11
N VAL A 478 6.57 15.18 0.78
CA VAL A 478 6.47 16.54 0.23
C VAL A 478 7.76 17.37 0.30
N ASP A 479 8.75 16.99 1.09
CA ASP A 479 10.06 17.67 1.18
C ASP A 479 11.15 16.86 0.44
N VAL A 480 10.81 16.46 -0.79
CA VAL A 480 11.52 15.43 -1.57
C VAL A 480 12.95 15.84 -1.88
N LEU A 481 13.19 17.12 -2.23
CA LEU A 481 14.54 17.61 -2.51
C LEU A 481 15.45 17.47 -1.29
N ARG A 482 14.97 17.85 -0.10
CA ARG A 482 15.73 17.69 1.15
C ARG A 482 15.99 16.22 1.45
N THR A 483 14.96 15.38 1.36
CA THR A 483 15.06 13.95 1.70
C THR A 483 16.02 13.26 0.76
N THR A 484 15.87 13.38 -0.55
CA THR A 484 16.76 12.74 -1.53
C THR A 484 18.19 13.31 -1.53
N SER A 485 18.40 14.53 -1.01
CA SER A 485 19.73 15.13 -0.82
C SER A 485 20.41 14.74 0.50
N THR A 486 19.76 13.93 1.36
CA THR A 486 20.28 13.61 2.70
C THR A 486 20.29 12.09 2.92
N PRO A 487 21.33 11.37 2.44
CA PRO A 487 21.39 9.90 2.47
C PRO A 487 21.25 9.25 3.87
N SER A 488 21.51 10.01 4.94
CA SER A 488 21.35 9.54 6.33
C SER A 488 19.91 9.57 6.85
N LEU A 489 18.95 10.10 6.08
CA LEU A 489 17.55 10.01 6.45
C LEU A 489 16.99 8.62 6.09
N PRO A 490 15.97 8.16 6.85
CA PRO A 490 15.33 6.88 6.55
C PRO A 490 14.86 6.78 5.10
N LEU A 491 15.01 5.60 4.51
CA LEU A 491 14.61 5.23 3.15
C LEU A 491 15.27 6.02 2.00
N THR A 492 16.00 7.11 2.26
CA THR A 492 16.50 8.03 1.22
C THR A 492 17.22 7.33 0.07
N VAL A 493 18.17 6.43 0.37
CA VAL A 493 18.92 5.74 -0.68
C VAL A 493 18.04 4.81 -1.50
N LEU A 494 17.03 4.19 -0.88
CA LEU A 494 16.03 3.36 -1.55
C LEU A 494 15.13 4.16 -2.50
N GLU A 495 14.94 5.45 -2.22
CA GLU A 495 14.11 6.35 -3.03
C GLU A 495 14.77 6.76 -4.36
N TYR A 496 16.09 6.56 -4.51
CA TYR A 496 16.81 7.00 -5.71
C TYR A 496 16.31 6.34 -6.99
N ASN A 497 15.91 5.09 -6.94
CA ASN A 497 15.32 4.39 -8.10
C ASN A 497 13.97 4.93 -8.53
N GLU A 498 13.23 5.53 -7.62
CA GLU A 498 11.90 6.06 -7.91
C GLU A 498 11.95 7.56 -8.24
N PHE A 499 12.63 8.36 -7.41
CA PHE A 499 12.64 9.82 -7.54
C PHE A 499 13.92 10.36 -8.18
N GLY A 500 15.00 9.59 -8.19
CA GLY A 500 16.31 9.98 -8.70
C GLY A 500 17.31 10.41 -7.62
N ASN A 501 18.58 10.40 -7.95
CA ASN A 501 19.68 10.85 -7.09
C ASN A 501 20.13 12.27 -7.47
N PRO A 502 19.75 13.31 -6.71
CA PRO A 502 20.08 14.69 -7.05
C PRO A 502 21.58 15.02 -6.95
N ALA A 503 22.37 14.22 -6.21
CA ALA A 503 23.81 14.39 -6.08
C ALA A 503 24.58 13.89 -7.31
N GLU A 504 24.07 12.87 -8.00
CA GLU A 504 24.76 12.21 -9.10
C GLU A 504 24.23 12.59 -10.48
N ASN A 505 22.92 12.93 -10.57
CA ASN A 505 22.28 13.18 -11.84
C ASN A 505 21.63 14.58 -11.92
N PRO A 506 22.18 15.51 -12.73
CA PRO A 506 21.62 16.85 -12.88
C PRO A 506 20.20 16.90 -13.42
N ARG A 507 19.76 15.88 -14.20
CA ARG A 507 18.37 15.78 -14.68
C ARG A 507 17.42 15.45 -13.54
N ASP A 508 17.83 14.54 -12.65
CA ASP A 508 17.07 14.19 -11.47
C ASP A 508 16.95 15.39 -10.54
N LEU A 509 18.07 16.07 -10.25
CA LEU A 509 18.07 17.29 -9.44
C LEU A 509 17.11 18.36 -10.00
N LYS A 510 17.12 18.57 -11.32
CA LYS A 510 16.21 19.52 -11.97
C LYS A 510 14.75 19.10 -11.76
N THR A 511 14.40 17.85 -12.05
CA THR A 511 13.03 17.34 -11.94
C THR A 511 12.55 17.35 -10.48
N ILE A 512 13.41 16.90 -9.55
CA ILE A 512 13.07 16.92 -8.12
C ILE A 512 12.81 18.34 -7.65
N ARG A 513 13.63 19.32 -8.00
CA ARG A 513 13.45 20.72 -7.63
C ARG A 513 12.17 21.33 -8.19
N GLU A 514 11.80 20.97 -9.41
CA GLU A 514 10.59 21.44 -10.08
C GLU A 514 9.32 20.81 -9.51
N LEU A 515 9.40 19.59 -9.00
CA LEU A 515 8.22 18.82 -8.56
C LEU A 515 8.14 18.60 -7.04
N SER A 516 9.24 18.81 -6.28
CA SER A 516 9.20 18.69 -4.82
C SER A 516 8.16 19.68 -4.25
N PRO A 517 7.09 19.19 -3.63
CA PRO A 517 5.95 20.05 -3.27
C PRO A 517 6.30 21.26 -2.44
N VAL A 518 7.23 21.13 -1.50
CA VAL A 518 7.69 22.25 -0.66
C VAL A 518 8.48 23.27 -1.47
N ASP A 519 9.32 22.81 -2.39
CA ASP A 519 10.27 23.65 -3.13
C ASP A 519 9.60 24.31 -4.37
N ALA A 520 8.67 23.60 -4.99
CA ALA A 520 7.93 24.06 -6.17
C ALA A 520 6.83 25.09 -5.84
N LEU A 521 6.43 25.24 -4.55
CA LEU A 521 5.43 26.23 -4.15
C LEU A 521 5.94 27.65 -4.41
N PRO A 522 5.11 28.52 -5.00
CA PRO A 522 5.41 29.94 -5.11
C PRO A 522 5.53 30.60 -3.72
N ALA A 523 6.11 31.81 -3.66
CA ALA A 523 6.36 32.50 -2.40
C ALA A 523 5.07 32.79 -1.61
N GLU A 524 3.98 33.08 -2.31
CA GLU A 524 2.65 33.30 -1.76
C GLU A 524 1.92 32.02 -1.31
N GLY A 525 2.55 30.86 -1.47
CA GLY A 525 1.92 29.58 -1.17
C GLY A 525 0.88 29.17 -2.22
N ALA A 526 -0.23 28.60 -1.77
CA ALA A 526 -1.39 28.26 -2.62
C ALA A 526 -2.67 28.83 -2.01
N PRO A 527 -2.91 30.14 -2.15
CA PRO A 527 -4.09 30.78 -1.59
C PRO A 527 -5.36 30.23 -2.23
N GLY A 528 -6.44 30.16 -1.45
CA GLY A 528 -7.76 29.75 -1.92
C GLY A 528 -7.96 28.24 -2.13
N ILE A 529 -6.95 27.39 -1.93
CA ILE A 529 -7.14 25.94 -1.87
C ILE A 529 -7.45 25.48 -0.45
N PHE A 530 -8.47 24.65 -0.28
CA PHE A 530 -8.78 24.00 1.00
C PHE A 530 -7.87 22.79 1.20
N VAL A 531 -7.23 22.64 2.36
CA VAL A 531 -6.31 21.52 2.61
C VAL A 531 -6.60 20.84 3.94
N VAL A 532 -6.75 19.52 3.89
CA VAL A 532 -6.72 18.63 5.07
C VAL A 532 -5.49 17.77 4.97
N ALA A 533 -4.61 17.84 5.95
CA ALA A 533 -3.40 17.02 6.02
C ALA A 533 -3.31 16.28 7.36
N ARG A 534 -2.80 15.05 7.31
CA ARG A 534 -2.48 14.26 8.49
C ARG A 534 -1.06 13.74 8.43
N THR A 535 -0.42 13.69 9.58
CA THR A 535 0.86 13.01 9.76
C THR A 535 0.95 12.41 11.16
N SER A 536 1.87 11.47 11.36
CA SER A 536 2.12 10.87 12.67
C SER A 536 3.47 11.32 13.21
N LEU A 537 3.54 11.61 14.52
CA LEU A 537 4.78 12.04 15.18
C LEU A 537 5.87 10.96 15.19
N ASN A 538 5.47 9.68 15.06
CA ASN A 538 6.37 8.55 15.08
C ASN A 538 6.64 7.98 13.67
N ASP A 539 6.13 8.63 12.62
CA ASP A 539 6.39 8.23 11.24
C ASP A 539 7.88 8.36 10.91
N ARG A 540 8.48 7.25 10.51
CA ARG A 540 9.89 7.17 10.11
C ARG A 540 10.07 6.97 8.61
N GLU A 541 9.03 6.58 7.90
CA GLU A 541 9.06 6.49 6.43
C GLU A 541 8.97 7.89 5.82
N VAL A 542 7.97 8.68 6.26
CA VAL A 542 7.85 10.09 5.88
C VAL A 542 7.86 10.94 7.13
N LEU A 543 8.95 11.64 7.34
CA LEU A 543 9.15 12.40 8.58
C LEU A 543 8.08 13.48 8.78
N PRO A 544 7.47 13.60 9.98
CA PRO A 544 6.36 14.51 10.24
C PRO A 544 6.68 15.98 9.97
N ASN A 545 7.95 16.38 10.08
CA ASN A 545 8.38 17.73 9.78
C ASN A 545 8.21 18.11 8.29
N GLU A 546 8.13 17.16 7.37
CA GLU A 546 7.84 17.41 5.95
C GLU A 546 6.43 18.00 5.78
N THR A 547 5.44 17.31 6.35
CA THR A 547 4.05 17.80 6.30
C THR A 547 3.88 19.14 7.00
N VAL A 548 4.51 19.33 8.17
CA VAL A 548 4.48 20.62 8.88
C VAL A 548 5.10 21.75 8.05
N LYS A 549 6.25 21.50 7.42
CA LYS A 549 6.92 22.47 6.54
C LYS A 549 6.04 22.81 5.34
N TRP A 550 5.43 21.79 4.71
CA TRP A 550 4.55 21.98 3.57
C TRP A 550 3.31 22.81 3.91
N ILE A 551 2.59 22.50 4.99
CA ILE A 551 1.41 23.27 5.43
C ILE A 551 1.78 24.71 5.74
N ARG A 552 2.93 24.97 6.38
CA ARG A 552 3.40 26.34 6.64
C ARG A 552 3.70 27.09 5.34
N ARG A 553 4.28 26.43 4.35
CA ARG A 553 4.55 27.01 3.04
C ARG A 553 3.26 27.28 2.25
N LEU A 554 2.24 26.46 2.44
CA LEU A 554 0.93 26.64 1.79
C LEU A 554 0.16 27.85 2.32
N ARG A 555 0.34 28.19 3.59
CA ARG A 555 -0.37 29.32 4.22
C ARG A 555 0.19 30.64 3.74
N GLY A 556 -0.53 31.29 2.84
CA GLY A 556 -0.16 32.62 2.33
C GLY A 556 -0.66 33.77 3.21
N SER A 557 -1.72 33.58 4.00
CA SER A 557 -2.37 34.62 4.82
C SER A 557 -3.01 34.03 6.08
N PRO A 558 -3.19 34.83 7.17
CA PRO A 558 -3.99 34.41 8.30
C PRO A 558 -5.43 34.09 7.89
N GLY A 559 -5.98 32.97 8.39
CA GLY A 559 -7.35 32.54 8.09
C GLY A 559 -7.45 31.61 6.87
N ASP A 560 -6.34 31.24 6.25
CA ASP A 560 -6.34 30.21 5.19
C ASP A 560 -6.82 28.84 5.74
N GLU A 561 -7.74 28.21 5.01
CA GLU A 561 -8.34 26.92 5.37
C GLU A 561 -7.38 25.75 5.07
N LYS A 562 -6.30 25.69 5.82
CA LYS A 562 -5.27 24.63 5.75
C LYS A 562 -5.10 24.00 7.12
N TYR A 563 -5.64 22.80 7.25
CA TYR A 563 -5.74 22.08 8.51
C TYR A 563 -4.75 20.92 8.55
N LEU A 564 -4.02 20.82 9.65
CA LEU A 564 -3.03 19.79 9.90
C LEU A 564 -3.31 19.12 11.25
N SER A 565 -3.48 17.80 11.23
CA SER A 565 -3.53 16.98 12.44
C SER A 565 -2.27 16.12 12.56
N LEU A 566 -1.66 16.16 13.75
CA LEU A 566 -0.49 15.36 14.11
C LEU A 566 -0.88 14.41 15.24
N THR A 567 -0.77 13.12 14.98
CA THR A 567 -1.10 12.07 15.96
C THR A 567 0.15 11.45 16.56
N GLY A 568 0.10 11.10 17.84
CA GLY A 568 1.15 10.33 18.52
C GLY A 568 0.79 8.85 18.61
N GLY A 569 1.77 8.02 18.93
CA GLY A 569 1.55 6.59 19.20
C GLY A 569 1.34 5.70 17.97
N HIS A 570 1.53 6.23 16.76
CA HIS A 570 1.40 5.51 15.50
C HIS A 570 2.54 5.90 14.55
N GLY A 571 2.94 4.98 13.66
CA GLY A 571 3.89 5.22 12.57
C GLY A 571 3.22 5.72 11.29
N HIS A 572 3.71 5.23 10.16
CA HIS A 572 3.18 5.59 8.84
C HIS A 572 1.73 5.15 8.62
N PHE A 573 1.29 4.09 9.31
CA PHE A 573 -0.07 3.54 9.21
C PHE A 573 -0.84 3.75 10.53
N VAL A 574 -2.08 4.20 10.41
CA VAL A 574 -3.01 4.33 11.53
C VAL A 574 -4.26 3.51 11.24
N GLY A 575 -4.49 2.48 12.05
CA GLY A 575 -5.63 1.57 11.92
C GLY A 575 -6.61 1.65 13.09
N GLY A 576 -7.58 0.72 13.10
CA GLY A 576 -8.55 0.55 14.18
C GLY A 576 -9.41 1.78 14.47
N ALA A 577 -9.88 1.89 15.70
CA ALA A 577 -10.80 2.96 16.13
C ALA A 577 -10.20 4.37 15.95
N THR A 578 -8.89 4.53 16.16
CA THR A 578 -8.19 5.81 15.94
C THR A 578 -8.22 6.19 14.47
N GLY A 579 -7.90 5.27 13.57
CA GLY A 579 -7.95 5.52 12.13
C GLY A 579 -9.36 5.83 11.63
N ASP A 580 -10.38 5.15 12.15
CA ASP A 580 -11.77 5.38 11.76
C ASP A 580 -12.26 6.76 12.23
N ARG A 581 -11.87 7.20 13.44
CA ARG A 581 -12.14 8.55 13.92
C ARG A 581 -11.47 9.62 13.05
N GLN A 582 -10.20 9.44 12.70
CA GLN A 582 -9.47 10.36 11.84
C GLN A 582 -10.14 10.53 10.48
N LYS A 583 -10.52 9.42 9.83
CA LYS A 583 -11.25 9.45 8.55
C LYS A 583 -12.60 10.18 8.67
N ALA A 584 -13.28 10.03 9.82
CA ALA A 584 -14.53 10.71 10.07
C ALA A 584 -14.36 12.23 10.18
N GLU A 585 -13.34 12.69 10.90
CA GLU A 585 -13.01 14.11 11.04
C GLU A 585 -12.64 14.73 9.69
N ASP A 586 -11.80 14.04 8.90
CA ASP A 586 -11.41 14.47 7.54
C ASP A 586 -12.62 14.56 6.61
N PHE A 587 -13.50 13.55 6.64
CA PHE A 587 -14.74 13.56 5.89
C PHE A 587 -15.61 14.78 6.25
N LEU A 588 -15.77 15.07 7.54
CA LEU A 588 -16.59 16.19 8.01
C LEU A 588 -16.03 17.51 7.50
N LEU A 589 -14.71 17.73 7.60
CA LEU A 589 -14.05 18.94 7.08
C LEU A 589 -14.27 19.09 5.57
N LEU A 590 -13.97 18.04 4.78
CA LEU A 590 -14.11 18.06 3.33
C LEU A 590 -15.56 18.20 2.87
N ASN A 591 -16.50 17.55 3.57
CA ASN A 591 -17.92 17.67 3.24
C ASN A 591 -18.48 19.03 3.68
N GLY A 592 -17.95 19.62 4.76
CA GLY A 592 -18.22 21.01 5.19
C GLY A 592 -17.75 22.03 4.14
N TRP A 593 -16.52 21.88 3.66
CA TRP A 593 -15.99 22.67 2.54
C TRP A 593 -16.89 22.59 1.30
N LEU A 594 -17.25 21.38 0.87
CA LEU A 594 -18.13 21.20 -0.29
C LEU A 594 -19.52 21.83 -0.10
N ASN A 595 -20.06 21.81 1.12
CA ASN A 595 -21.35 22.43 1.45
C ASN A 595 -21.31 23.98 1.39
N ALA A 596 -20.16 24.59 1.66
CA ALA A 596 -20.02 26.04 1.59
C ALA A 596 -20.29 26.59 0.19
N TYR A 597 -19.94 25.85 -0.86
CA TYR A 597 -20.22 26.22 -2.26
C TYR A 597 -21.72 26.20 -2.63
N LYS A 598 -22.57 25.52 -1.87
CA LYS A 598 -24.04 25.55 -2.09
C LYS A 598 -24.69 26.87 -1.64
N LYS A 599 -24.02 27.61 -0.77
CA LYS A 599 -24.56 28.85 -0.16
C LYS A 599 -24.19 30.12 -0.92
N SER A 600 -23.25 30.03 -1.88
CA SER A 600 -22.91 31.16 -2.74
C SER A 600 -23.92 31.25 -3.89
N PRO A 601 -24.73 32.29 -4.01
CA PRO A 601 -25.57 32.47 -5.20
C PRO A 601 -24.67 32.63 -6.43
N VAL A 602 -25.04 31.93 -7.52
CA VAL A 602 -24.41 32.04 -8.84
C VAL A 602 -24.66 33.44 -9.40
#